data_bd6c6788abc8686ab1e9b7459e63154b
#
_entry.id   bd6c6788abc8686ab1e9b7459e63154b
#
_cell.length_a   1.000
_cell.length_b   1.000
_cell.length_c   1.000
_cell.angle_alpha   90.00
_cell.angle_beta   90.00
_cell.angle_gamma   90.00
#
_symmetry.space_group_name_H-M   'P 1'
#
loop_
_entity.id
_entity.type
_entity.pdbx_description
1 polymer ?
#
loop_
_entity_poly.entity_id
_entity_poly.type
_entity_poly.pdbx_seq_one_letter_code
_entity_poly.pdbx_strand_id
1 'polypeptide(L)'
;MDNGIELDNTEVGVILTGSEEAGLRGAKAWCEAHKGEFDDVPTFIISYDTIHDPNYLKTNYRDLNGTVKADKDVSDLFMEAAKELNIPCKKGWVPPLGGATDSAAFAQAGFRATGVTGLNHKLEDYYHTRRDTYDNMNAEGLAGCYAVSVKALEMFDKGAKQ
;
A
#
# COMPACT_ATOMS: atom_id res chain seq x y z
N MET A 1 17.29 -10.35 13.35
CA MET A 1 17.46 -11.13 12.13
C MET A 1 17.56 -10.13 10.99
N ASP A 2 18.76 -9.96 10.52
CA ASP A 2 19.04 -9.10 9.40
C ASP A 2 18.64 -9.88 8.14
N ASN A 3 17.46 -9.64 7.61
CA ASN A 3 16.99 -10.27 6.36
C ASN A 3 17.51 -9.48 5.16
N GLY A 4 18.70 -8.86 5.32
CA GLY A 4 19.58 -8.24 4.35
C GLY A 4 19.01 -8.01 2.95
N ILE A 5 18.05 -7.07 2.82
CA ILE A 5 17.79 -6.51 1.50
C ILE A 5 18.90 -5.49 1.29
N GLU A 6 19.80 -5.78 0.38
CA GLU A 6 20.75 -4.79 -0.09
C GLU A 6 20.11 -4.06 -1.28
N LEU A 7 19.89 -2.77 -1.11
CA LEU A 7 19.44 -1.86 -2.15
C LEU A 7 20.60 -0.94 -2.50
N ASP A 8 20.94 -0.88 -3.78
CA ASP A 8 22.12 -0.11 -4.26
C ASP A 8 21.77 1.34 -4.59
N ASN A 9 20.53 1.59 -4.99
CA ASN A 9 20.09 2.86 -5.59
C ASN A 9 18.84 3.45 -4.95
N THR A 10 18.25 2.78 -3.96
CA THR A 10 16.95 3.15 -3.39
C THR A 10 17.04 3.37 -1.89
N GLU A 11 16.52 4.49 -1.43
CA GLU A 11 16.24 4.74 -0.01
C GLU A 11 14.81 4.34 0.31
N VAL A 12 14.59 3.70 1.46
CA VAL A 12 13.27 3.27 1.92
C VAL A 12 12.86 4.05 3.15
N GLY A 13 11.78 4.81 3.03
CA GLY A 13 11.12 5.46 4.15
C GLY A 13 9.89 4.67 4.63
N VAL A 14 9.62 4.67 5.92
CA VAL A 14 8.40 4.12 6.50
C VAL A 14 7.62 5.23 7.18
N ILE A 15 6.36 5.42 6.77
CA ILE A 15 5.45 6.43 7.30
C ILE A 15 4.36 5.72 8.11
N LEU A 16 4.26 6.00 9.40
CA LEU A 16 3.17 5.55 10.25
C LEU A 16 2.15 6.69 10.36
N THR A 17 1.14 6.65 9.53
CA THR A 17 0.09 7.66 9.49
C THR A 17 -0.88 7.50 10.65
N GLY A 18 -1.36 8.61 11.18
CA GLY A 18 -2.43 8.61 12.18
C GLY A 18 -3.71 9.24 11.65
N SER A 19 -4.82 8.98 12.33
CA SER A 19 -6.13 9.60 12.01
C SER A 19 -6.59 9.37 10.56
N GLU A 20 -6.36 8.19 10.03
CA GLU A 20 -6.82 7.78 8.71
C GLU A 20 -8.35 7.84 8.66
N GLU A 21 -9.03 7.22 9.61
CA GLU A 21 -10.49 7.15 9.78
C GLU A 21 -11.16 8.54 9.98
N ALA A 22 -10.38 9.55 10.36
CA ALA A 22 -10.85 10.92 10.50
C ALA A 22 -10.67 11.75 9.20
N GLY A 23 -10.47 11.09 8.07
CA GLY A 23 -10.34 11.69 6.74
C GLY A 23 -8.91 11.84 6.26
N LEU A 24 -8.08 10.80 6.42
CA LEU A 24 -6.71 10.69 5.93
C LEU A 24 -5.79 11.82 6.46
N ARG A 25 -6.00 12.24 7.70
CA ARG A 25 -5.38 13.47 8.23
C ARG A 25 -3.86 13.35 8.35
N GLY A 26 -3.37 12.20 8.80
CA GLY A 26 -1.93 11.97 8.93
C GLY A 26 -1.22 12.00 7.58
N ALA A 27 -1.74 11.28 6.59
CA ALA A 27 -1.20 11.29 5.23
C ALA A 27 -1.23 12.68 4.61
N LYS A 28 -2.34 13.42 4.73
CA LYS A 28 -2.45 14.80 4.25
C LYS A 28 -1.45 15.75 4.89
N ALA A 29 -1.27 15.65 6.22
CA ALA A 29 -0.31 16.48 6.95
C ALA A 29 1.13 16.15 6.52
N TRP A 30 1.45 14.88 6.32
CA TRP A 30 2.75 14.48 5.81
C TRP A 30 2.99 15.03 4.40
N CYS A 31 2.03 14.91 3.48
CA CYS A 31 2.13 15.45 2.13
C CYS A 31 2.39 16.96 2.12
N GLU A 32 1.70 17.70 2.97
CA GLU A 32 1.90 19.17 3.06
C GLU A 32 3.28 19.52 3.62
N ALA A 33 3.77 18.77 4.62
CA ALA A 33 5.09 18.99 5.22
C ALA A 33 6.24 18.68 4.26
N HIS A 34 6.06 17.72 3.36
CA HIS A 34 7.09 17.23 2.42
C HIS A 34 6.82 17.65 0.96
N LYS A 35 6.03 18.68 0.76
CA LYS A 35 5.68 19.18 -0.57
C LYS A 35 6.92 19.65 -1.31
N GLY A 36 7.14 19.09 -2.50
CA GLY A 36 8.28 19.41 -3.37
C GLY A 36 9.61 18.75 -2.96
N GLU A 37 9.67 18.05 -1.85
CA GLU A 37 10.92 17.43 -1.36
C GLU A 37 11.42 16.32 -2.30
N PHE A 38 10.51 15.66 -3.00
CA PHE A 38 10.82 14.50 -3.84
C PHE A 38 10.63 14.77 -5.35
N ASP A 39 10.46 16.04 -5.77
CA ASP A 39 10.14 16.35 -7.16
C ASP A 39 11.25 15.93 -8.15
N ASP A 40 12.51 15.94 -7.71
CA ASP A 40 13.66 15.59 -8.54
C ASP A 40 14.15 14.14 -8.34
N VAL A 41 13.42 13.34 -7.52
CA VAL A 41 13.80 11.96 -7.21
C VAL A 41 12.68 11.01 -7.58
N PRO A 42 12.94 9.95 -8.41
CA PRO A 42 11.95 8.92 -8.68
C PRO A 42 11.44 8.29 -7.39
N THR A 43 10.23 8.65 -7.00
CA THR A 43 9.63 8.24 -5.72
C THR A 43 8.28 7.59 -5.94
N PHE A 44 7.99 6.50 -5.23
CA PHE A 44 6.66 5.96 -5.15
C PHE A 44 6.27 5.61 -3.71
N ILE A 45 4.97 5.53 -3.47
CA ILE A 45 4.41 5.20 -2.17
C ILE A 45 3.47 4.01 -2.31
N ILE A 46 3.63 3.03 -1.43
CA ILE A 46 2.68 1.94 -1.25
C ILE A 46 2.05 2.11 0.12
N SER A 47 0.74 2.34 0.16
CA SER A 47 -0.03 2.42 1.39
C SER A 47 -0.66 1.06 1.68
N TYR A 48 -0.46 0.53 2.88
CA TYR A 48 -1.00 -0.76 3.31
C TYR A 48 -2.17 -0.55 4.25
N ASP A 49 -3.27 -1.19 3.92
CA ASP A 49 -4.49 -1.13 4.73
C ASP A 49 -5.18 -2.50 4.74
N THR A 50 -5.71 -2.90 5.89
CA THR A 50 -6.51 -4.12 6.03
C THR A 50 -5.86 -5.40 5.45
N ILE A 51 -4.56 -5.57 5.66
CA ILE A 51 -3.84 -6.77 5.22
C ILE A 51 -4.20 -7.94 6.16
N HIS A 52 -5.07 -8.82 5.69
CA HIS A 52 -5.58 -9.92 6.49
C HIS A 52 -5.57 -11.27 5.76
N ASP A 53 -6.34 -11.43 4.69
CA ASP A 53 -6.51 -12.71 4.01
C ASP A 53 -5.41 -12.93 2.95
N PRO A 54 -4.57 -13.99 3.07
CA PRO A 54 -3.47 -14.23 2.14
C PRO A 54 -3.92 -14.51 0.70
N ASN A 55 -5.19 -14.88 0.49
CA ASN A 55 -5.75 -15.16 -0.84
C ASN A 55 -6.40 -13.93 -1.49
N TYR A 56 -6.49 -12.82 -0.76
CA TYR A 56 -7.21 -11.63 -1.21
C TYR A 56 -6.34 -10.39 -1.33
N LEU A 57 -5.02 -10.55 -1.41
CA LEU A 57 -4.11 -9.44 -1.66
C LEU A 57 -4.48 -8.73 -2.96
N LYS A 58 -4.58 -7.42 -2.89
CA LYS A 58 -4.97 -6.55 -4.01
C LYS A 58 -4.12 -5.29 -4.03
N THR A 59 -3.78 -4.83 -5.22
CA THR A 59 -3.33 -3.46 -5.43
C THR A 59 -4.47 -2.64 -6.02
N ASN A 60 -4.77 -1.50 -5.43
CA ASN A 60 -5.91 -0.67 -5.81
C ASN A 60 -5.51 0.34 -6.87
N TYR A 61 -6.04 0.23 -8.06
CA TYR A 61 -5.84 1.23 -9.13
C TYR A 61 -6.82 2.41 -9.05
N ARG A 62 -7.79 2.35 -8.14
CA ARG A 62 -8.68 3.46 -7.75
C ARG A 62 -8.97 3.41 -6.26
N ASP A 63 -9.04 4.57 -5.65
CA ASP A 63 -9.29 4.79 -4.23
C ASP A 63 -10.34 5.89 -4.00
N LEU A 64 -10.62 6.22 -2.75
CA LEU A 64 -11.59 7.24 -2.31
C LEU A 64 -12.92 7.08 -3.06
N ASN A 65 -13.63 6.00 -2.73
CA ASN A 65 -14.91 5.67 -3.37
C ASN A 65 -14.80 5.58 -4.92
N GLY A 66 -13.64 5.17 -5.44
CA GLY A 66 -13.36 5.03 -6.85
C GLY A 66 -13.06 6.34 -7.60
N THR A 67 -12.97 7.47 -6.91
CA THR A 67 -12.78 8.80 -7.54
C THR A 67 -11.32 9.17 -7.77
N VAL A 68 -10.40 8.67 -6.95
CA VAL A 68 -8.97 8.93 -7.06
C VAL A 68 -8.30 7.79 -7.83
N LYS A 69 -7.51 8.12 -8.83
CA LYS A 69 -6.68 7.14 -9.57
C LYS A 69 -5.37 6.94 -8.82
N ALA A 70 -5.02 5.68 -8.59
CA ALA A 70 -3.69 5.32 -8.17
C ALA A 70 -2.70 5.34 -9.35
N ASP A 71 -1.42 5.38 -9.06
CA ASP A 71 -0.38 5.25 -10.07
C ASP A 71 -0.39 3.81 -10.64
N LYS A 72 -0.49 3.74 -11.97
CA LYS A 72 -0.58 2.46 -12.67
C LYS A 72 0.73 1.68 -12.58
N ASP A 73 1.87 2.35 -12.71
CA ASP A 73 3.16 1.68 -12.75
C ASP A 73 3.53 1.12 -11.38
N VAL A 74 3.22 1.85 -10.30
CA VAL A 74 3.39 1.34 -8.93
C VAL A 74 2.47 0.14 -8.67
N SER A 75 1.22 0.20 -9.12
CA SER A 75 0.28 -0.93 -9.03
C SER A 75 0.76 -2.14 -9.82
N ASP A 76 1.25 -1.93 -11.04
CA ASP A 76 1.76 -3.01 -11.89
C ASP A 76 3.06 -3.59 -11.32
N LEU A 77 3.97 -2.78 -10.77
CA LEU A 77 5.18 -3.23 -10.11
C LEU A 77 4.88 -4.22 -8.97
N PHE A 78 3.92 -3.87 -8.11
CA PHE A 78 3.49 -4.75 -7.03
C PHE A 78 2.88 -6.06 -7.54
N MET A 79 2.07 -5.99 -8.62
CA MET A 79 1.50 -7.17 -9.27
C MET A 79 2.55 -8.07 -9.90
N GLU A 80 3.55 -7.49 -10.57
CA GLU A 80 4.66 -8.22 -11.18
C GLU A 80 5.50 -8.92 -10.11
N ALA A 81 5.79 -8.23 -8.99
CA ALA A 81 6.48 -8.82 -7.84
C ALA A 81 5.73 -10.01 -7.25
N ALA A 82 4.41 -9.87 -7.04
CA ALA A 82 3.57 -10.96 -6.55
C ALA A 82 3.58 -12.17 -7.51
N LYS A 83 3.54 -11.92 -8.81
CA LYS A 83 3.60 -12.96 -9.84
C LYS A 83 4.93 -13.73 -9.81
N GLU A 84 6.06 -13.03 -9.66
CA GLU A 84 7.38 -13.69 -9.56
C GLU A 84 7.48 -14.60 -8.33
N LEU A 85 6.82 -14.23 -7.23
CA LEU A 85 6.79 -15.03 -6.01
C LEU A 85 5.68 -16.10 -5.99
N ASN A 86 4.85 -16.19 -7.04
CA ASN A 86 3.65 -17.02 -7.08
C ASN A 86 2.67 -16.75 -5.92
N ILE A 87 2.62 -15.51 -5.43
CA ILE A 87 1.66 -15.06 -4.43
C ILE A 87 0.41 -14.51 -5.12
N PRO A 88 -0.80 -14.97 -4.76
CA PRO A 88 -2.03 -14.46 -5.34
C PRO A 88 -2.19 -12.96 -5.09
N CYS A 89 -2.25 -12.16 -6.14
CA CYS A 89 -2.53 -10.73 -6.05
C CYS A 89 -3.40 -10.30 -7.23
N LYS A 90 -4.37 -9.44 -6.99
CA LYS A 90 -5.34 -8.98 -8.00
C LYS A 90 -5.36 -7.46 -8.07
N LYS A 91 -5.75 -6.94 -9.23
CA LYS A 91 -6.15 -5.53 -9.33
C LYS A 91 -7.47 -5.33 -8.61
N GLY A 92 -7.48 -4.35 -7.73
CA GLY A 92 -8.64 -3.97 -6.95
C GLY A 92 -9.01 -2.50 -7.12
N TRP A 93 -10.01 -2.08 -6.41
CA TRP A 93 -10.41 -0.69 -6.27
C TRP A 93 -11.22 -0.53 -4.99
N VAL A 94 -11.22 0.66 -4.41
CA VAL A 94 -12.11 1.01 -3.31
C VAL A 94 -13.44 1.48 -3.93
N PRO A 95 -14.51 0.67 -3.82
CA PRO A 95 -15.77 0.94 -4.51
C PRO A 95 -16.51 2.14 -3.87
N PRO A 96 -17.55 2.69 -4.53
CA PRO A 96 -18.44 3.64 -3.90
C PRO A 96 -18.99 3.10 -2.56
N LEU A 97 -18.95 3.93 -1.53
CA LEU A 97 -19.25 3.59 -0.13
C LEU A 97 -18.22 2.66 0.54
N GLY A 98 -17.12 2.34 -0.12
CA GLY A 98 -16.02 1.56 0.45
C GLY A 98 -15.00 2.38 1.22
N GLY A 99 -15.18 3.69 1.32
CA GLY A 99 -14.26 4.57 2.04
C GLY A 99 -13.05 5.01 1.22
N ALA A 100 -11.91 5.07 1.87
CA ALA A 100 -10.62 5.45 1.30
C ALA A 100 -9.50 4.76 2.06
N THR A 101 -8.31 4.78 1.47
CA THR A 101 -7.05 4.50 2.18
C THR A 101 -6.14 5.72 2.10
N ASP A 102 -5.08 5.77 2.86
CA ASP A 102 -4.12 6.88 2.80
C ASP A 102 -3.48 7.05 1.42
N SER A 103 -3.50 6.02 0.56
CA SER A 103 -3.01 6.13 -0.82
C SER A 103 -3.72 7.23 -1.61
N ALA A 104 -5.01 7.47 -1.30
CA ALA A 104 -5.77 8.55 -1.94
C ALA A 104 -5.21 9.93 -1.61
N ALA A 105 -4.79 10.17 -0.36
CA ALA A 105 -4.20 11.45 0.03
C ALA A 105 -2.85 11.67 -0.67
N PHE A 106 -2.00 10.66 -0.73
CA PHE A 106 -0.73 10.73 -1.45
C PHE A 106 -0.92 10.98 -2.95
N ALA A 107 -1.84 10.26 -3.60
CA ALA A 107 -2.14 10.45 -5.02
C ALA A 107 -2.73 11.84 -5.31
N GLN A 108 -3.60 12.37 -4.44
CA GLN A 108 -4.15 13.72 -4.58
C GLN A 108 -3.08 14.81 -4.39
N ALA A 109 -2.05 14.54 -3.60
CA ALA A 109 -0.91 15.44 -3.42
C ALA A 109 0.11 15.37 -4.56
N GLY A 110 -0.09 14.48 -5.55
CA GLY A 110 0.77 14.36 -6.72
C GLY A 110 1.84 13.25 -6.63
N PHE A 111 1.88 12.50 -5.53
CA PHE A 111 2.79 11.36 -5.43
C PHE A 111 2.32 10.18 -6.30
N ARG A 112 3.28 9.44 -6.83
CA ARG A 112 3.03 8.13 -7.45
C ARG A 112 2.68 7.14 -6.35
N ALA A 113 1.40 6.87 -6.15
CA ALA A 113 0.94 6.07 -5.01
C ALA A 113 -0.07 5.00 -5.41
N THR A 114 -0.05 3.87 -4.69
CA THR A 114 -1.08 2.84 -4.74
C THR A 114 -1.43 2.34 -3.35
N GLY A 115 -2.67 1.91 -3.15
CA GLY A 115 -3.10 1.19 -1.96
C GLY A 115 -2.97 -0.32 -2.16
N VAL A 116 -2.53 -1.01 -1.13
CA VAL A 116 -2.52 -2.48 -1.06
C VAL A 116 -3.44 -2.91 0.07
N THR A 117 -4.40 -3.78 -0.25
CA THR A 117 -5.38 -4.29 0.70
C THR A 117 -5.45 -5.82 0.63
N GLY A 118 -5.91 -6.45 1.69
CA GLY A 118 -5.99 -7.91 1.80
C GLY A 118 -7.29 -8.41 2.42
N LEU A 119 -8.38 -7.64 2.28
CA LEU A 119 -9.71 -8.08 2.74
C LEU A 119 -10.41 -8.96 1.71
N ASN A 120 -11.06 -10.01 2.21
CA ASN A 120 -12.03 -10.78 1.45
C ASN A 120 -13.38 -10.04 1.34
N HIS A 121 -14.41 -10.68 0.78
CA HIS A 121 -15.73 -10.07 0.59
C HIS A 121 -16.55 -9.92 1.88
N LYS A 122 -16.09 -10.52 2.96
CA LYS A 122 -16.75 -10.50 4.26
C LYS A 122 -15.84 -9.77 5.24
N LEU A 123 -16.29 -8.60 5.69
CA LEU A 123 -15.61 -7.93 6.80
C LEU A 123 -15.68 -8.79 8.05
N GLU A 124 -14.57 -8.83 8.78
CA GLU A 124 -14.52 -9.49 10.06
C GLU A 124 -15.45 -8.78 11.08
N ASP A 125 -16.04 -9.52 11.98
CA ASP A 125 -17.01 -9.01 12.94
C ASP A 125 -16.39 -8.10 14.02
N TYR A 126 -15.08 -8.02 14.08
CA TYR A 126 -14.33 -7.09 14.92
C TYR A 126 -13.88 -5.81 14.18
N TYR A 127 -14.01 -5.75 12.84
CA TYR A 127 -13.62 -4.59 12.03
C TYR A 127 -14.28 -3.31 12.52
N HIS A 128 -13.52 -2.23 12.67
CA HIS A 128 -13.95 -0.95 13.26
C HIS A 128 -14.52 -1.06 14.69
N THR A 129 -14.07 -2.04 15.47
CA THR A 129 -14.45 -2.20 16.88
C THR A 129 -13.21 -2.24 17.78
N ARG A 130 -13.44 -2.14 19.10
CA ARG A 130 -12.36 -2.32 20.10
C ARG A 130 -11.82 -3.74 20.17
N ARG A 131 -12.44 -4.69 19.48
CA ARG A 131 -11.97 -6.08 19.37
C ARG A 131 -10.96 -6.28 18.25
N ASP A 132 -10.75 -5.27 17.41
CA ASP A 132 -9.70 -5.28 16.40
C ASP A 132 -8.36 -5.03 17.09
N THR A 133 -7.70 -6.13 17.42
CA THR A 133 -6.48 -6.17 18.21
C THR A 133 -5.43 -7.02 17.51
N TYR A 134 -4.19 -6.92 17.97
CA TYR A 134 -3.06 -7.70 17.46
C TYR A 134 -3.34 -9.21 17.38
N ASP A 135 -4.07 -9.77 18.34
CA ASP A 135 -4.39 -11.22 18.37
C ASP A 135 -5.27 -11.66 17.19
N ASN A 136 -5.93 -10.72 16.52
CA ASN A 136 -6.76 -10.97 15.36
C ASN A 136 -6.02 -10.77 14.02
N MET A 137 -4.75 -10.41 14.05
CA MET A 137 -3.96 -10.24 12.84
C MET A 137 -3.60 -11.59 12.22
N ASN A 138 -3.64 -11.66 10.88
CA ASN A 138 -3.26 -12.87 10.15
C ASN A 138 -1.79 -12.81 9.74
N ALA A 139 -0.96 -13.63 10.41
CA ALA A 139 0.48 -13.67 10.15
C ALA A 139 0.84 -14.12 8.73
N GLU A 140 0.06 -15.04 8.13
CA GLU A 140 0.30 -15.52 6.76
C GLU A 140 0.01 -14.41 5.73
N GLY A 141 -1.11 -13.69 5.90
CA GLY A 141 -1.46 -12.54 5.07
C GLY A 141 -0.40 -11.44 5.13
N LEU A 142 0.08 -11.12 6.33
CA LEU A 142 1.16 -10.16 6.53
C LEU A 142 2.47 -10.61 5.90
N ALA A 143 2.87 -11.87 6.09
CA ALA A 143 4.11 -12.41 5.53
C ALA A 143 4.09 -12.40 4.01
N GLY A 144 2.96 -12.77 3.39
CA GLY A 144 2.78 -12.72 1.93
C GLY A 144 2.90 -11.29 1.39
N CYS A 145 2.20 -10.35 2.01
CA CYS A 145 2.26 -8.94 1.63
C CYS A 145 3.68 -8.37 1.79
N TYR A 146 4.35 -8.66 2.90
CA TYR A 146 5.73 -8.26 3.14
C TYR A 146 6.68 -8.79 2.07
N ALA A 147 6.60 -10.08 1.74
CA ALA A 147 7.46 -10.68 0.70
C ALA A 147 7.28 -9.99 -0.66
N VAL A 148 6.02 -9.69 -1.05
CA VAL A 148 5.74 -8.97 -2.30
C VAL A 148 6.29 -7.54 -2.26
N SER A 149 6.19 -6.86 -1.12
CA SER A 149 6.71 -5.51 -0.94
C SER A 149 8.22 -5.44 -1.09
N VAL A 150 8.93 -6.37 -0.44
CA VAL A 150 10.39 -6.53 -0.57
C VAL A 150 10.78 -6.75 -2.03
N LYS A 151 10.08 -7.67 -2.70
CA LYS A 151 10.35 -7.97 -4.10
C LYS A 151 10.10 -6.76 -5.01
N ALA A 152 9.05 -5.99 -4.76
CA ALA A 152 8.76 -4.77 -5.51
C ALA A 152 9.86 -3.70 -5.31
N LEU A 153 10.38 -3.56 -4.08
CA LEU A 153 11.51 -2.68 -3.79
C LEU A 153 12.77 -3.10 -4.55
N GLU A 154 13.12 -4.39 -4.54
CA GLU A 154 14.26 -4.92 -5.31
C GLU A 154 14.12 -4.67 -6.82
N MET A 155 12.91 -4.80 -7.35
CA MET A 155 12.65 -4.55 -8.77
C MET A 155 12.79 -3.05 -9.09
N PHE A 156 12.28 -2.18 -8.23
CA PHE A 156 12.42 -0.74 -8.39
C PHE A 156 13.88 -0.30 -8.31
N ASP A 157 14.64 -0.81 -7.36
CA ASP A 157 16.07 -0.55 -7.19
C ASP A 157 16.89 -0.89 -8.46
N LYS A 158 16.47 -1.93 -9.17
CA LYS A 158 17.04 -2.34 -10.46
C LYS A 158 16.51 -1.57 -11.67
N GLY A 159 15.75 -0.51 -11.47
CA GLY A 159 15.27 0.38 -12.52
C GLY A 159 13.87 0.04 -13.08
N ALA A 160 13.12 -0.86 -12.47
CA ALA A 160 11.75 -1.14 -12.91
C ALA A 160 10.81 0.03 -12.56
N LYS A 161 10.12 0.58 -13.57
CA LYS A 161 9.09 1.63 -13.40
C LYS A 161 9.60 2.97 -12.81
N GLN A 162 10.90 3.25 -12.90
CA GLN A 162 11.47 4.55 -12.51
C GLN A 162 10.97 5.71 -13.37
#